data_22a2ee0fca902348859bde0209bbe743
#
_entry.id   22a2ee0fca902348859bde0209bbe743
#
_cell.length_a   1.000
_cell.length_b   1.000
_cell.length_c   1.000
_cell.angle_alpha   90.00
_cell.angle_beta   90.00
_cell.angle_gamma   90.00
#
_symmetry.space_group_name_H-M   'P 1'
#
loop_
_entity.id
_entity.type
_entity.pdbx_description
1 polymer ?
#
loop_
_entity_poly.entity_id
_entity_poly.type
_entity_poly.pdbx_seq_one_letter_code
_entity_poly.pdbx_strand_id
1 'polypeptide(L)'
;VISVRFVYDDGMMHTVTLAPGEALSPDSIPKLPEKAGYVGRWDGLADADLSDIRFDVSFPAVYTAEWETVQSEPLGESKLPTLLAQGQFSDNAPIQLTQMTKGPAPGVHDKFLEGYAFTLPTGTADTLRYLPETEQTNVRIMVKGADESWREVSHTQDGSYLVFAIEDGDESFCLIGSMKKSVSWLPIIGAGGTAMVVLLVVILLVHHRRK
;
A
#
# COMPACT_ATOMS: atom_id res chain seq x y z
N VAL A 1 -38.51 -4.63 -37.50
CA VAL A 1 -37.46 -3.73 -37.04
C VAL A 1 -37.30 -3.98 -35.55
N ILE A 2 -36.10 -4.12 -35.08
CA ILE A 2 -35.75 -4.38 -33.69
C ILE A 2 -35.05 -3.14 -33.13
N SER A 3 -35.29 -2.83 -31.89
CA SER A 3 -34.68 -1.70 -31.16
C SER A 3 -33.67 -2.21 -30.16
N VAL A 4 -32.41 -1.80 -30.29
CA VAL A 4 -31.39 -1.93 -29.26
C VAL A 4 -31.27 -0.59 -28.54
N ARG A 5 -31.57 -0.56 -27.25
CA ARG A 5 -31.60 0.67 -26.46
C ARG A 5 -30.48 0.68 -25.44
N PHE A 6 -29.71 1.75 -25.44
CA PHE A 6 -28.71 2.05 -24.43
C PHE A 6 -29.28 3.14 -23.52
N VAL A 7 -29.59 2.80 -22.27
CA VAL A 7 -30.25 3.69 -21.30
C VAL A 7 -29.22 4.25 -20.33
N TYR A 8 -28.97 5.55 -20.42
CA TYR A 8 -28.07 6.24 -19.50
C TYR A 8 -28.69 6.39 -18.12
N ASP A 9 -27.87 6.63 -17.12
CA ASP A 9 -28.32 6.78 -15.73
C ASP A 9 -29.16 8.05 -15.45
N ASP A 10 -29.08 9.04 -16.32
CA ASP A 10 -29.96 10.22 -16.33
C ASP A 10 -31.31 9.99 -17.04
N GLY A 11 -31.53 8.77 -17.54
CA GLY A 11 -32.74 8.39 -18.27
C GLY A 11 -32.73 8.73 -19.75
N MET A 12 -31.68 9.35 -20.29
CA MET A 12 -31.52 9.50 -21.74
C MET A 12 -31.33 8.13 -22.39
N MET A 13 -31.70 8.02 -23.67
CA MET A 13 -31.58 6.79 -24.43
C MET A 13 -30.92 7.03 -25.77
N HIS A 14 -30.01 6.15 -26.12
CA HIS A 14 -29.52 5.98 -27.48
C HIS A 14 -30.12 4.71 -28.08
N THR A 15 -30.77 4.80 -29.24
CA THR A 15 -31.45 3.66 -29.89
C THR A 15 -30.80 3.35 -31.23
N VAL A 16 -30.39 2.11 -31.39
CA VAL A 16 -29.95 1.53 -32.66
C VAL A 16 -31.06 0.67 -33.21
N THR A 17 -31.40 0.85 -34.49
CA THR A 17 -32.45 0.10 -35.14
C THR A 17 -31.84 -0.92 -36.11
N LEU A 18 -32.23 -2.18 -35.92
CA LEU A 18 -31.70 -3.32 -36.71
C LEU A 18 -32.83 -4.09 -37.44
N ALA A 19 -32.50 -4.83 -38.46
CA ALA A 19 -33.36 -5.88 -38.97
C ALA A 19 -33.30 -7.13 -38.05
N PRO A 20 -34.35 -7.97 -37.98
CA PRO A 20 -34.27 -9.21 -37.21
C PRO A 20 -33.15 -10.12 -37.69
N GLY A 21 -32.25 -10.54 -36.79
CA GLY A 21 -31.08 -11.36 -37.11
C GLY A 21 -29.87 -10.58 -37.61
N GLU A 22 -29.91 -9.26 -37.58
CA GLU A 22 -28.77 -8.40 -37.89
C GLU A 22 -27.85 -8.27 -36.68
N ALA A 23 -26.52 -8.26 -36.92
CA ALA A 23 -25.52 -8.05 -35.90
C ALA A 23 -25.45 -6.57 -35.49
N LEU A 24 -25.26 -6.33 -34.19
CA LEU A 24 -24.94 -5.00 -33.70
C LEU A 24 -23.46 -4.70 -33.95
N SER A 25 -23.19 -3.65 -34.73
CA SER A 25 -21.81 -3.18 -34.91
C SER A 25 -21.24 -2.62 -33.65
N PRO A 26 -19.99 -2.97 -33.26
CA PRO A 26 -19.30 -2.36 -32.12
C PRO A 26 -19.25 -0.82 -32.20
N ASP A 27 -19.15 -0.25 -33.41
CA ASP A 27 -19.13 1.19 -33.63
C ASP A 27 -20.46 1.88 -33.29
N SER A 28 -21.56 1.10 -33.26
CA SER A 28 -22.91 1.59 -32.89
C SER A 28 -23.15 1.61 -31.39
N ILE A 29 -22.23 1.06 -30.59
CA ILE A 29 -22.33 1.06 -29.14
C ILE A 29 -21.86 2.44 -28.63
N PRO A 30 -22.71 3.21 -27.98
CA PRO A 30 -22.32 4.53 -27.50
C PRO A 30 -21.34 4.40 -26.33
N LYS A 31 -20.40 5.34 -26.25
CA LYS A 31 -19.51 5.44 -25.10
C LYS A 31 -20.28 5.97 -23.89
N LEU A 32 -20.03 5.39 -22.73
CA LEU A 32 -20.54 5.94 -21.48
C LEU A 32 -19.80 7.22 -21.11
N PRO A 33 -20.49 8.23 -20.53
CA PRO A 33 -19.83 9.39 -19.95
C PRO A 33 -18.89 8.97 -18.82
N GLU A 34 -17.71 9.59 -18.77
CA GLU A 34 -16.78 9.38 -17.68
C GLU A 34 -17.31 10.02 -16.39
N LYS A 35 -17.24 9.29 -15.28
CA LYS A 35 -17.53 9.76 -13.93
C LYS A 35 -16.33 9.58 -13.04
N ALA A 36 -15.86 10.64 -12.41
CA ALA A 36 -14.73 10.58 -11.49
C ALA A 36 -14.99 9.59 -10.34
N GLY A 37 -14.11 8.62 -10.14
CA GLY A 37 -14.22 7.59 -9.12
C GLY A 37 -15.21 6.46 -9.43
N TYR A 38 -15.61 6.31 -10.71
CA TYR A 38 -16.51 5.24 -11.14
C TYR A 38 -16.07 4.65 -12.48
N VAL A 39 -16.23 3.35 -12.61
CA VAL A 39 -16.16 2.64 -13.90
C VAL A 39 -17.57 2.36 -14.38
N GLY A 40 -17.87 2.83 -15.61
CA GLY A 40 -19.15 2.63 -16.25
C GLY A 40 -19.13 1.41 -17.17
N ARG A 41 -20.23 0.66 -17.21
CA ARG A 41 -20.46 -0.40 -18.16
C ARG A 41 -21.93 -0.42 -18.60
N TRP A 42 -22.18 -0.98 -19.76
CA TRP A 42 -23.53 -1.36 -20.18
C TRP A 42 -23.87 -2.73 -19.59
N ASP A 43 -24.88 -2.78 -18.73
CA ASP A 43 -25.26 -4.02 -18.05
C ASP A 43 -25.84 -5.04 -19.04
N GLY A 44 -25.39 -6.29 -18.93
CA GLY A 44 -25.75 -7.39 -19.80
C GLY A 44 -25.15 -7.35 -21.20
N LEU A 45 -24.42 -6.31 -21.60
CA LEU A 45 -23.85 -6.20 -22.95
C LEU A 45 -22.75 -7.23 -23.20
N ALA A 46 -21.91 -7.50 -22.19
CA ALA A 46 -20.79 -8.45 -22.31
C ALA A 46 -21.26 -9.91 -22.50
N ASP A 47 -22.44 -10.23 -21.97
CA ASP A 47 -23.01 -11.58 -22.02
C ASP A 47 -24.00 -11.77 -23.17
N ALA A 48 -24.32 -10.70 -23.93
CA ALA A 48 -25.29 -10.73 -25.01
C ALA A 48 -24.68 -11.25 -26.30
N ASP A 49 -25.42 -12.10 -27.02
CA ASP A 49 -25.07 -12.46 -28.40
C ASP A 49 -25.42 -11.31 -29.35
N LEU A 50 -24.41 -10.50 -29.64
CA LEU A 50 -24.56 -9.33 -30.52
C LEU A 50 -24.54 -9.68 -32.04
N SER A 51 -24.29 -10.95 -32.40
CA SER A 51 -24.19 -11.39 -33.75
C SER A 51 -25.55 -11.72 -34.42
N ASP A 52 -26.57 -12.00 -33.61
CA ASP A 52 -27.93 -12.40 -34.06
C ASP A 52 -29.01 -11.85 -33.14
N ILE A 53 -29.30 -10.56 -33.25
CA ILE A 53 -30.32 -9.91 -32.42
C ILE A 53 -31.70 -10.07 -33.04
N ARG A 54 -32.61 -10.73 -32.32
CA ARG A 54 -33.96 -11.08 -32.85
C ARG A 54 -35.10 -10.39 -32.10
N PHE A 55 -34.81 -9.76 -30.96
CA PHE A 55 -35.81 -9.13 -30.12
C PHE A 55 -35.31 -7.74 -29.64
N ASP A 56 -36.25 -6.89 -29.27
CA ASP A 56 -35.90 -5.65 -28.58
C ASP A 56 -35.10 -5.94 -27.33
N VAL A 57 -33.97 -5.26 -27.16
CA VAL A 57 -33.07 -5.40 -26.03
C VAL A 57 -32.71 -4.03 -25.47
N SER A 58 -32.45 -3.99 -24.17
CA SER A 58 -32.06 -2.76 -23.49
C SER A 58 -30.86 -3.02 -22.59
N PHE A 59 -29.85 -2.16 -22.68
CA PHE A 59 -28.61 -2.18 -21.90
C PHE A 59 -28.58 -0.91 -21.05
N PRO A 60 -28.92 -1.00 -19.74
CA PRO A 60 -28.81 0.14 -18.86
C PRO A 60 -27.34 0.41 -18.49
N ALA A 61 -27.00 1.67 -18.31
CA ALA A 61 -25.73 2.10 -17.78
C ALA A 61 -25.63 1.77 -16.29
N VAL A 62 -24.57 1.09 -15.89
CA VAL A 62 -24.24 0.83 -14.48
C VAL A 62 -22.87 1.38 -14.19
N TYR A 63 -22.76 2.18 -13.12
CA TYR A 63 -21.51 2.74 -12.64
C TYR A 63 -21.16 2.11 -11.30
N THR A 64 -19.98 1.50 -11.23
CA THR A 64 -19.44 0.92 -10.01
C THR A 64 -18.37 1.86 -9.48
N ALA A 65 -18.42 2.21 -8.20
CA ALA A 65 -17.39 3.01 -7.57
C ALA A 65 -16.03 2.29 -7.66
N GLU A 66 -14.99 3.04 -8.02
CA GLU A 66 -13.63 2.56 -8.08
C GLU A 66 -12.75 3.52 -7.29
N TRP A 67 -11.97 2.96 -6.38
CA TRP A 67 -11.06 3.69 -5.51
C TRP A 67 -9.63 3.29 -5.83
N GLU A 68 -8.77 4.25 -6.13
CA GLU A 68 -7.35 4.00 -6.39
C GLU A 68 -6.53 3.85 -5.10
N THR A 69 -7.06 4.35 -3.99
CA THR A 69 -6.38 4.29 -2.69
C THR A 69 -7.40 4.03 -1.59
N VAL A 70 -7.08 3.08 -0.73
CA VAL A 70 -7.81 2.81 0.52
C VAL A 70 -6.84 2.92 1.69
N GLN A 71 -7.37 3.16 2.90
CA GLN A 71 -6.55 3.45 4.06
C GLN A 71 -7.03 2.73 5.32
N SER A 72 -6.13 2.48 6.25
CA SER A 72 -6.46 2.03 7.60
C SER A 72 -6.83 3.22 8.49
N GLU A 73 -7.43 2.92 9.63
CA GLU A 73 -7.48 3.87 10.73
C GLU A 73 -6.05 4.19 11.25
N PRO A 74 -5.83 5.39 11.81
CA PRO A 74 -4.60 5.71 12.51
C PRO A 74 -4.40 4.81 13.73
N LEU A 75 -3.17 4.39 13.99
CA LEU A 75 -2.79 3.68 15.21
C LEU A 75 -1.94 4.58 16.11
N GLY A 76 -2.04 4.37 17.42
CA GLY A 76 -1.30 5.14 18.41
C GLY A 76 -1.72 6.61 18.48
N GLU A 77 -0.74 7.50 18.62
CA GLU A 77 -0.96 8.96 18.73
C GLU A 77 -0.98 9.67 17.37
N SER A 78 -0.72 8.96 16.27
CA SER A 78 -0.74 9.51 14.93
C SER A 78 -2.16 9.93 14.53
N LYS A 79 -2.26 11.00 13.76
CA LYS A 79 -3.50 11.39 13.07
C LYS A 79 -3.51 10.96 11.61
N LEU A 80 -2.41 10.39 11.14
CA LEU A 80 -2.28 9.89 9.77
C LEU A 80 -2.62 8.40 9.72
N PRO A 81 -3.18 7.92 8.60
CA PRO A 81 -3.40 6.48 8.40
C PRO A 81 -2.10 5.69 8.57
N THR A 82 -2.17 4.57 9.27
CA THR A 82 -1.00 3.71 9.48
C THR A 82 -0.59 2.99 8.20
N LEU A 83 -1.59 2.60 7.39
CA LEU A 83 -1.38 1.92 6.12
C LEU A 83 -2.28 2.52 5.05
N LEU A 84 -1.71 2.76 3.86
CA LEU A 84 -2.46 3.03 2.65
C LEU A 84 -2.12 1.95 1.63
N ALA A 85 -3.12 1.49 0.89
CA ALA A 85 -2.94 0.57 -0.24
C ALA A 85 -3.37 1.29 -1.52
N GLN A 86 -2.53 1.19 -2.55
CA GLN A 86 -2.80 1.69 -3.89
C GLN A 86 -3.13 0.52 -4.82
N GLY A 87 -4.13 0.71 -5.68
CA GLY A 87 -4.62 -0.32 -6.57
C GLY A 87 -5.99 0.01 -7.14
N GLN A 88 -6.85 -0.98 -7.26
CA GLN A 88 -8.21 -0.84 -7.76
C GLN A 88 -9.19 -1.51 -6.81
N PHE A 89 -10.07 -0.72 -6.19
CA PHE A 89 -10.99 -1.20 -5.18
C PHE A 89 -12.43 -0.85 -5.55
N SER A 90 -13.34 -1.81 -5.35
CA SER A 90 -14.77 -1.61 -5.58
C SER A 90 -15.51 -1.03 -4.37
N ASP A 91 -14.86 -0.96 -3.22
CA ASP A 91 -15.37 -0.29 -2.03
C ASP A 91 -14.25 0.45 -1.30
N ASN A 92 -14.62 1.36 -0.38
CA ASN A 92 -13.71 2.19 0.40
C ASN A 92 -13.75 1.83 1.90
N ALA A 93 -13.95 0.55 2.21
CA ALA A 93 -13.86 0.09 3.60
C ALA A 93 -12.43 0.29 4.13
N PRO A 94 -12.26 0.62 5.42
CA PRO A 94 -10.93 0.75 6.00
C PRO A 94 -10.15 -0.56 5.96
N ILE A 95 -8.85 -0.48 5.66
CA ILE A 95 -7.94 -1.62 5.78
C ILE A 95 -7.93 -2.07 7.24
N GLN A 96 -8.22 -3.34 7.49
CA GLN A 96 -8.13 -3.90 8.83
C GLN A 96 -6.68 -4.30 9.13
N LEU A 97 -6.16 -3.85 10.28
CA LEU A 97 -4.81 -4.14 10.73
C LEU A 97 -4.82 -4.95 12.02
N THR A 98 -3.99 -5.98 12.08
CA THR A 98 -3.75 -6.76 13.29
C THR A 98 -2.26 -6.76 13.57
N GLN A 99 -1.85 -6.18 14.70
CA GLN A 99 -0.44 -6.10 15.08
C GLN A 99 0.15 -7.49 15.34
N MET A 100 1.33 -7.71 14.78
CA MET A 100 2.09 -8.94 14.96
C MET A 100 3.07 -8.78 16.12
N THR A 101 3.26 -9.84 16.91
CA THR A 101 4.22 -9.87 18.03
C THR A 101 5.54 -10.52 17.65
N LYS A 102 5.61 -11.15 16.50
CA LYS A 102 6.80 -11.85 15.97
C LYS A 102 6.73 -11.92 14.45
N GLY A 103 7.89 -12.02 13.82
CA GLY A 103 8.05 -12.20 12.38
C GLY A 103 9.23 -13.10 12.07
N PRO A 104 9.62 -13.26 10.80
CA PRO A 104 10.78 -14.01 10.39
C PRO A 104 12.05 -13.38 10.95
N ALA A 105 13.04 -14.20 11.24
CA ALA A 105 14.39 -13.79 11.62
C ALA A 105 15.40 -14.41 10.63
N PRO A 106 15.50 -13.87 9.40
CA PRO A 106 16.27 -14.49 8.32
C PRO A 106 17.78 -14.49 8.56
N GLY A 107 18.28 -13.68 9.48
CA GLY A 107 19.69 -13.59 9.83
C GLY A 107 19.96 -13.65 11.32
N VAL A 108 21.17 -14.09 11.70
CA VAL A 108 21.60 -14.26 13.10
C VAL A 108 21.53 -12.96 13.92
N HIS A 109 21.61 -11.82 13.25
CA HIS A 109 21.59 -10.49 13.88
C HIS A 109 20.30 -9.70 13.58
N ASP A 110 19.35 -10.33 12.90
CA ASP A 110 18.10 -9.68 12.57
C ASP A 110 17.13 -9.69 13.75
N LYS A 111 16.43 -8.58 13.92
CA LYS A 111 15.42 -8.41 14.95
C LYS A 111 14.12 -7.98 14.30
N PHE A 112 13.03 -8.65 14.66
CA PHE A 112 11.69 -8.16 14.39
C PHE A 112 11.51 -6.82 15.12
N LEU A 113 11.06 -5.81 14.40
CA LEU A 113 10.79 -4.46 14.93
C LEU A 113 9.30 -4.29 15.16
N GLU A 114 8.54 -4.35 14.09
CA GLU A 114 7.08 -4.21 14.08
C GLU A 114 6.52 -4.88 12.83
N GLY A 115 5.23 -5.17 12.82
CA GLY A 115 4.57 -5.75 11.65
C GLY A 115 3.08 -5.94 11.86
N TYR A 116 2.38 -6.12 10.75
CA TYR A 116 0.92 -6.22 10.73
C TYR A 116 0.48 -7.28 9.74
N ALA A 117 -0.53 -8.05 10.15
CA ALA A 117 -1.42 -8.70 9.21
C ALA A 117 -2.46 -7.67 8.75
N PHE A 118 -2.83 -7.71 7.47
CA PHE A 118 -3.78 -6.77 6.91
C PHE A 118 -4.85 -7.47 6.08
N THR A 119 -6.03 -6.87 6.06
CA THR A 119 -7.11 -7.28 5.17
C THR A 119 -7.55 -6.06 4.37
N LEU A 120 -7.43 -6.16 3.05
CA LEU A 120 -7.85 -5.14 2.11
C LEU A 120 -9.36 -5.23 1.86
N PRO A 121 -10.04 -4.11 1.53
CA PRO A 121 -11.38 -4.16 0.98
C PRO A 121 -11.40 -4.86 -0.37
N THR A 122 -12.60 -5.09 -0.93
CA THR A 122 -12.75 -5.80 -2.20
C THR A 122 -12.03 -5.09 -3.34
N GLY A 123 -11.05 -5.77 -3.92
CA GLY A 123 -10.21 -5.22 -5.00
C GLY A 123 -8.82 -5.84 -5.00
N THR A 124 -7.90 -5.19 -5.70
CA THR A 124 -6.49 -5.57 -5.78
C THR A 124 -5.61 -4.39 -5.42
N ALA A 125 -4.50 -4.67 -4.74
CA ALA A 125 -3.47 -3.68 -4.49
C ALA A 125 -2.14 -4.15 -5.05
N ASP A 126 -1.31 -3.22 -5.49
CA ASP A 126 0.04 -3.44 -5.97
C ASP A 126 1.10 -2.79 -5.08
N THR A 127 0.71 -1.79 -4.31
CA THR A 127 1.62 -0.99 -3.51
C THR A 127 1.02 -0.70 -2.14
N LEU A 128 1.85 -0.86 -1.10
CA LEU A 128 1.56 -0.40 0.25
C LEU A 128 2.44 0.78 0.64
N ARG A 129 1.86 1.70 1.43
CA ARG A 129 2.54 2.81 2.08
C ARG A 129 2.31 2.68 3.57
N TYR A 130 3.35 2.36 4.30
CA TYR A 130 3.31 2.10 5.73
C TYR A 130 3.97 3.23 6.51
N LEU A 131 3.29 3.74 7.55
CA LEU A 131 3.81 4.72 8.48
C LEU A 131 4.38 4.01 9.71
N PRO A 132 5.71 3.90 9.88
CA PRO A 132 6.33 3.27 11.04
C PRO A 132 6.00 4.02 12.34
N GLU A 133 5.81 3.30 13.44
CA GLU A 133 5.60 3.90 14.76
C GLU A 133 6.80 4.71 15.23
N THR A 134 7.99 4.28 14.86
CA THR A 134 9.25 4.98 15.18
C THR A 134 10.11 5.10 13.93
N GLU A 135 10.82 6.23 13.81
CA GLU A 135 11.78 6.41 12.71
C GLU A 135 12.87 5.34 12.79
N GLN A 136 12.95 4.53 11.75
CA GLN A 136 13.86 3.40 11.66
C GLN A 136 14.90 3.66 10.57
N THR A 137 16.17 3.35 10.88
CA THR A 137 17.25 3.38 9.89
C THR A 137 17.73 1.97 9.57
N ASN A 138 18.02 1.68 8.30
CA ASN A 138 18.48 0.37 7.82
C ASN A 138 17.48 -0.77 8.09
N VAL A 139 16.21 -0.52 7.83
CA VAL A 139 15.17 -1.55 7.89
C VAL A 139 15.12 -2.33 6.59
N ARG A 140 14.67 -3.58 6.70
CA ARG A 140 14.25 -4.42 5.58
C ARG A 140 12.78 -4.76 5.78
N ILE A 141 12.04 -4.83 4.69
CA ILE A 141 10.63 -5.18 4.72
C ILE A 141 10.50 -6.62 4.24
N MET A 142 9.83 -7.42 5.05
CA MET A 142 9.43 -8.77 4.70
C MET A 142 7.93 -8.81 4.49
N VAL A 143 7.48 -9.45 3.42
CA VAL A 143 6.07 -9.64 3.10
C VAL A 143 5.77 -11.14 3.10
N LYS A 144 4.63 -11.52 3.65
CA LYS A 144 4.16 -12.89 3.73
C LYS A 144 3.05 -13.13 2.73
N GLY A 145 3.27 -14.05 1.80
CA GLY A 145 2.31 -14.45 0.79
C GLY A 145 1.29 -15.48 1.29
N ALA A 146 0.34 -15.81 0.43
CA ALA A 146 -0.70 -16.82 0.67
C ALA A 146 -0.14 -18.23 0.91
N ASP A 147 1.06 -18.53 0.43
CA ASP A 147 1.79 -19.78 0.68
C ASP A 147 2.49 -19.82 2.04
N GLU A 148 2.23 -18.82 2.88
CA GLU A 148 2.85 -18.61 4.19
C GLU A 148 4.36 -18.36 4.16
N SER A 149 4.98 -18.22 2.99
CA SER A 149 6.39 -17.89 2.86
C SER A 149 6.65 -16.39 3.05
N TRP A 150 7.82 -16.07 3.61
CA TRP A 150 8.27 -14.70 3.75
C TRP A 150 9.29 -14.37 2.67
N ARG A 151 9.08 -13.25 1.98
CA ARG A 151 10.05 -12.71 1.03
C ARG A 151 10.46 -11.28 1.40
N GLU A 152 11.70 -10.93 1.11
CA GLU A 152 12.17 -9.56 1.24
C GLU A 152 11.75 -8.74 0.03
N VAL A 153 11.23 -7.54 0.27
CA VAL A 153 10.83 -6.61 -0.78
C VAL A 153 11.63 -5.32 -0.69
N SER A 154 11.92 -4.74 -1.85
CA SER A 154 12.54 -3.41 -1.92
C SER A 154 11.56 -2.37 -1.46
N HIS A 155 12.04 -1.30 -0.85
CA HIS A 155 11.21 -0.19 -0.45
C HIS A 155 11.89 1.15 -0.76
N THR A 156 11.09 2.19 -0.85
CA THR A 156 11.50 3.59 -0.93
C THR A 156 10.85 4.37 0.20
N GLN A 157 11.35 5.55 0.48
CA GLN A 157 10.74 6.44 1.46
C GLN A 157 10.05 7.59 0.75
N ASP A 158 8.81 7.86 1.13
CA ASP A 158 8.02 9.00 0.68
C ASP A 158 7.46 9.75 1.89
N GLY A 159 8.12 10.84 2.24
CA GLY A 159 7.88 11.54 3.50
C GLY A 159 8.18 10.64 4.70
N SER A 160 7.17 10.41 5.54
CA SER A 160 7.27 9.50 6.69
C SER A 160 6.87 8.06 6.38
N TYR A 161 6.40 7.78 5.16
CA TYR A 161 5.95 6.45 4.75
C TYR A 161 7.07 5.65 4.10
N LEU A 162 7.09 4.35 4.39
CA LEU A 162 7.82 3.34 3.63
C LEU A 162 6.90 2.80 2.54
N VAL A 163 7.36 2.83 1.30
CA VAL A 163 6.57 2.43 0.12
C VAL A 163 7.18 1.17 -0.47
N PHE A 164 6.40 0.12 -0.63
CA PHE A 164 6.83 -1.17 -1.15
C PHE A 164 5.74 -1.87 -1.94
N ALA A 165 6.15 -2.73 -2.87
CA ALA A 165 5.23 -3.52 -3.69
C ALA A 165 4.73 -4.75 -2.93
N ILE A 166 3.48 -5.13 -3.23
CA ILE A 166 2.88 -6.39 -2.81
C ILE A 166 2.34 -7.14 -4.02
N GLU A 167 2.04 -8.41 -3.84
CA GLU A 167 1.43 -9.30 -4.82
C GLU A 167 0.06 -9.75 -4.33
N ASP A 168 -0.75 -10.24 -5.26
CA ASP A 168 -2.06 -10.79 -4.90
C ASP A 168 -1.90 -12.00 -3.95
N GLY A 169 -2.68 -11.99 -2.87
CA GLY A 169 -2.59 -12.98 -1.81
C GLY A 169 -1.59 -12.67 -0.70
N ASP A 170 -0.88 -11.54 -0.75
CA ASP A 170 -0.10 -11.08 0.39
C ASP A 170 -1.04 -10.65 1.54
N GLU A 171 -0.73 -11.10 2.76
CA GLU A 171 -1.61 -10.91 3.92
C GLU A 171 -0.93 -10.26 5.14
N SER A 172 0.40 -10.17 5.12
CA SER A 172 1.16 -9.63 6.24
C SER A 172 2.48 -9.02 5.79
N PHE A 173 2.95 -8.04 6.53
CA PHE A 173 4.30 -7.51 6.37
C PHE A 173 4.93 -7.22 7.72
N CYS A 174 6.25 -7.17 7.77
CA CYS A 174 6.98 -6.73 8.94
C CYS A 174 8.27 -6.01 8.60
N LEU A 175 8.72 -5.18 9.53
CA LEU A 175 10.01 -4.53 9.51
C LEU A 175 11.01 -5.35 10.31
N ILE A 176 12.16 -5.60 9.70
CA ILE A 176 13.31 -6.23 10.33
C ILE A 176 14.45 -5.23 10.35
N GLY A 177 15.05 -5.03 11.52
CA GLY A 177 16.22 -4.20 11.69
C GLY A 177 17.43 -5.02 12.07
N SER A 178 18.61 -4.60 11.60
CA SER A 178 19.88 -5.09 12.12
C SER A 178 20.17 -4.39 13.45
N MET A 179 20.41 -5.14 14.51
CA MET A 179 20.94 -4.56 15.74
C MET A 179 22.33 -4.00 15.45
N LYS A 180 22.47 -2.72 15.15
CA LYS A 180 23.75 -2.05 15.31
C LYS A 180 24.09 -2.17 16.80
N LYS A 181 25.17 -2.91 17.12
CA LYS A 181 25.82 -2.75 18.41
C LYS A 181 26.06 -1.25 18.57
N SER A 182 25.35 -0.60 19.49
CA SER A 182 25.75 0.72 19.92
C SER A 182 27.14 0.55 20.51
N VAL A 183 28.15 0.98 19.78
CA VAL A 183 29.49 1.10 20.36
C VAL A 183 29.35 2.19 21.39
N SER A 184 29.21 1.78 22.64
CA SER A 184 29.19 2.69 23.77
C SER A 184 30.57 3.32 23.84
N TRP A 185 30.68 4.56 23.41
CA TRP A 185 31.91 5.37 23.53
C TRP A 185 32.15 5.83 25.00
N LEU A 186 31.24 5.53 25.89
CA LEU A 186 31.33 5.92 27.31
C LEU A 186 32.56 5.40 28.07
N PRO A 187 33.13 4.20 27.80
CA PRO A 187 34.36 3.80 28.49
C PRO A 187 35.62 4.56 28.06
N ILE A 188 35.62 5.13 26.83
CA ILE A 188 36.81 5.80 26.27
C ILE A 188 36.96 7.22 26.84
N ILE A 189 35.86 7.92 27.10
CA ILE A 189 35.90 9.27 27.70
C ILE A 189 36.32 9.21 29.17
N GLY A 190 35.93 8.17 29.90
CA GLY A 190 36.34 7.96 31.30
C GLY A 190 37.83 7.68 31.50
N ALA A 191 38.43 6.94 30.58
CA ALA A 191 39.88 6.57 30.66
C ALA A 191 40.81 7.70 30.14
N GLY A 192 40.35 8.50 29.18
CA GLY A 192 41.14 9.62 28.63
C GLY A 192 41.08 10.87 29.53
N GLY A 193 39.98 11.13 30.18
CA GLY A 193 39.80 12.30 31.03
C GLY A 193 40.66 12.30 32.26
N THR A 194 40.78 11.18 32.96
CA THR A 194 41.61 11.05 34.15
C THR A 194 43.12 11.15 33.84
N ALA A 195 43.60 10.62 32.72
CA ALA A 195 44.99 10.74 32.32
C ALA A 195 45.41 12.18 32.00
N MET A 196 44.50 12.94 31.36
CA MET A 196 44.76 14.34 30.99
C MET A 196 44.77 15.26 32.22
N VAL A 197 43.88 15.04 33.19
CA VAL A 197 43.85 15.80 34.47
C VAL A 197 45.09 15.51 35.30
N VAL A 198 45.56 14.26 35.37
CA VAL A 198 46.77 13.90 36.11
C VAL A 198 48.01 14.53 35.45
N LEU A 199 48.08 14.57 34.13
CA LEU A 199 49.19 15.19 33.42
C LEU A 199 49.24 16.70 33.62
N LEU A 200 48.11 17.38 33.64
CA LEU A 200 48.01 18.81 33.92
C LEU A 200 48.43 19.16 35.37
N VAL A 201 48.02 18.35 36.32
CA VAL A 201 48.40 18.54 37.74
C VAL A 201 49.90 18.33 37.95
N VAL A 202 50.50 17.33 37.33
CA VAL A 202 51.96 17.08 37.39
C VAL A 202 52.76 18.22 36.74
N ILE A 203 52.31 18.74 35.61
CA ILE A 203 52.97 19.90 34.95
C ILE A 203 52.90 21.14 35.83
N LEU A 204 51.75 21.42 36.46
CA LEU A 204 51.61 22.56 37.36
C LEU A 204 52.48 22.41 38.62
N LEU A 205 52.58 21.26 39.22
CA LEU A 205 53.44 20.96 40.38
C LEU A 205 54.92 21.10 40.06
N VAL A 206 55.35 20.65 38.90
CA VAL A 206 56.77 20.80 38.46
C VAL A 206 57.09 22.26 38.16
N HIS A 207 56.15 23.00 37.56
CA HIS A 207 56.35 24.44 37.29
C HIS A 207 56.41 25.29 38.58
N HIS A 208 55.62 24.92 39.60
CA HIS A 208 55.61 25.62 40.87
C HIS A 208 56.86 25.38 41.73
N ARG A 209 57.55 24.23 41.54
CA ARG A 209 58.83 23.92 42.24
C ARG A 209 60.05 24.56 41.60
N ARG A 210 59.91 25.18 40.41
CA ARG A 210 61.01 25.85 39.72
C ARG A 210 61.03 27.36 39.83
N LYS A 211 60.13 27.91 40.63
CA LYS A 211 60.15 29.29 41.13
C LYS A 211 60.50 29.31 42.61
#